data_6032a7e565265b39b957611b8455235e
#
_entry.id   6032a7e565265b39b957611b8455235e
#
_cell.length_a   1.000
_cell.length_b   1.000
_cell.length_c   1.000
_cell.angle_alpha   90.00
_cell.angle_beta   90.00
_cell.angle_gamma   90.00
#
_symmetry.space_group_name_H-M   'P 1'
#
loop_
_entity.id
_entity.type
_entity.pdbx_description
1 polymer ?
#
loop_
_entity_poly.entity_id
_entity_poly.type
_entity_poly.pdbx_seq_one_letter_code
_entity_poly.pdbx_strand_id
1 'polypeptide(L)'
;DFEYSIDIEPAVDVNHIFIPSMFVQILVENALVHGLRGWEGNKKLQVRVMRNHAGGTCLEVQDNGKGFDIRKKCQKRTGLKIITQTLAVVNEHNRRKMTFALRNVEAESGGVKGCLAQVCIPDGFVI
;
A
#
# COMPACT_ATOMS: atom_id res chain seq x y z
N ASP A 1 22.47 -3.04 1.88
CA ASP A 1 21.84 -3.93 0.91
C ASP A 1 20.37 -3.60 0.77
N PHE A 2 19.92 -3.54 -0.46
CA PHE A 2 18.53 -3.24 -0.78
C PHE A 2 18.01 -4.28 -1.77
N GLU A 3 16.92 -4.96 -1.41
CA GLU A 3 16.25 -5.93 -2.27
C GLU A 3 14.83 -5.45 -2.53
N TYR A 4 14.37 -5.61 -3.76
CA TYR A 4 12.99 -5.33 -4.08
C TYR A 4 12.42 -6.44 -4.98
N SER A 5 11.11 -6.62 -4.89
CA SER A 5 10.40 -7.54 -5.77
C SER A 5 9.06 -6.94 -6.18
N ILE A 6 8.62 -7.28 -7.37
CA ILE A 6 7.31 -6.89 -7.89
C ILE A 6 6.63 -8.19 -8.35
N ASP A 7 5.54 -8.55 -7.68
CA ASP A 7 4.80 -9.77 -7.97
C ASP A 7 3.38 -9.42 -8.40
N ILE A 8 3.02 -9.85 -9.59
CA ILE A 8 1.67 -9.67 -10.11
C ILE A 8 1.03 -11.06 -10.25
N GLU A 9 -0.05 -11.27 -9.52
CA GLU A 9 -0.77 -12.54 -9.56
C GLU A 9 -1.29 -12.82 -10.98
N PRO A 10 -1.15 -14.04 -11.50
CA PRO A 10 -1.60 -14.36 -12.87
C PRO A 10 -3.08 -14.11 -13.13
N ALA A 11 -3.92 -14.15 -12.09
CA ALA A 11 -5.35 -13.88 -12.21
C ALA A 11 -5.65 -12.40 -12.46
N VAL A 12 -4.65 -11.53 -12.32
CA VAL A 12 -4.81 -10.08 -12.52
C VAL A 12 -4.57 -9.76 -14.00
N ASP A 13 -5.55 -9.13 -14.64
CA ASP A 13 -5.40 -8.66 -16.01
C ASP A 13 -4.87 -7.23 -15.99
N VAL A 14 -3.56 -7.10 -16.22
CA VAL A 14 -2.87 -5.80 -16.16
C VAL A 14 -3.36 -4.80 -17.20
N ASN A 15 -4.02 -5.27 -18.27
CA ASN A 15 -4.55 -4.38 -19.31
C ASN A 15 -5.91 -3.78 -18.93
N HIS A 16 -6.56 -4.31 -17.91
CA HIS A 16 -7.89 -3.90 -17.47
C HIS A 16 -7.94 -3.38 -16.04
N ILE A 17 -6.77 -3.23 -15.41
CA ILE A 17 -6.69 -2.66 -14.07
C ILE A 17 -6.44 -1.16 -14.18
N PHE A 18 -7.19 -0.42 -13.40
CA PHE A 18 -6.92 1.01 -13.23
C PHE A 18 -6.44 1.23 -11.80
N ILE A 19 -5.15 1.51 -11.65
CA ILE A 19 -4.56 1.96 -10.39
C ILE A 19 -3.93 3.31 -10.69
N PRO A 20 -4.34 4.39 -10.00
CA PRO A 20 -3.69 5.67 -10.20
C PRO A 20 -2.18 5.52 -9.98
N SER A 21 -1.39 5.88 -10.99
CA SER A 21 0.08 5.74 -10.92
C SER A 21 0.66 6.50 -9.73
N MET A 22 0.02 7.61 -9.36
CA MET A 22 0.39 8.38 -8.20
C MET A 22 0.33 7.56 -6.90
N PHE A 23 -0.64 6.63 -6.79
CA PHE A 23 -0.77 5.80 -5.58
C PHE A 23 0.43 4.86 -5.43
N VAL A 24 0.86 4.22 -6.51
CA VAL A 24 2.04 3.37 -6.49
C VAL A 24 3.26 4.16 -6.03
N GLN A 25 3.47 5.33 -6.65
CA GLN A 25 4.58 6.21 -6.31
C GLN A 25 4.56 6.62 -4.84
N ILE A 26 3.41 7.06 -4.35
CA ILE A 26 3.26 7.50 -2.95
C ILE A 26 3.56 6.36 -1.98
N LEU A 27 3.03 5.18 -2.24
CA LEU A 27 3.24 4.04 -1.34
C LEU A 27 4.69 3.57 -1.34
N VAL A 28 5.34 3.56 -2.49
CA VAL A 28 6.75 3.20 -2.58
C VAL A 28 7.61 4.26 -1.88
N GLU A 29 7.38 5.53 -2.12
CA GLU A 29 8.10 6.61 -1.43
C GLU A 29 7.91 6.53 0.08
N ASN A 30 6.69 6.25 0.52
CA ASN A 30 6.39 6.12 1.95
C ASN A 30 7.21 4.99 2.57
N ALA A 31 7.31 3.85 1.90
CA ALA A 31 8.11 2.73 2.38
C ALA A 31 9.60 3.08 2.43
N LEU A 32 10.12 3.74 1.39
CA LEU A 32 11.54 4.09 1.33
C LEU A 32 11.91 5.17 2.34
N VAL A 33 11.10 6.20 2.47
CA VAL A 33 11.42 7.37 3.33
C VAL A 33 11.10 7.09 4.79
N HIS A 34 9.95 6.47 5.08
CA HIS A 34 9.47 6.31 6.46
C HIS A 34 9.71 4.91 7.02
N GLY A 35 9.77 3.89 6.17
CA GLY A 35 10.02 2.53 6.61
C GLY A 35 11.50 2.15 6.65
N LEU A 36 12.19 2.38 5.55
CA LEU A 36 13.55 1.87 5.35
C LEU A 36 14.66 2.88 5.58
N ARG A 37 14.36 4.18 5.54
CA ARG A 37 15.37 5.19 5.76
C ARG A 37 15.96 5.09 7.17
N GLY A 38 17.27 4.98 7.25
CA GLY A 38 17.96 4.80 8.52
C GLY A 38 17.83 3.40 9.12
N TRP A 39 17.15 2.49 8.44
CA TRP A 39 17.06 1.11 8.87
C TRP A 39 18.41 0.41 8.72
N GLU A 40 18.91 -0.16 9.80
CA GLU A 40 20.15 -0.92 9.79
C GLU A 40 19.84 -2.39 9.56
N GLY A 41 20.43 -2.98 8.56
CA GLY A 41 20.18 -4.36 8.17
C GLY A 41 19.70 -4.43 6.73
N ASN A 42 19.25 -5.60 6.32
CA ASN A 42 18.74 -5.80 4.98
C ASN A 42 17.45 -5.01 4.77
N LYS A 43 17.43 -4.22 3.72
CA LYS A 43 16.25 -3.44 3.33
C LYS A 43 15.50 -4.21 2.26
N LYS A 44 14.25 -4.55 2.53
CA LYS A 44 13.41 -5.27 1.58
C LYS A 44 12.13 -4.49 1.30
N LEU A 45 11.81 -4.38 0.03
CA LEU A 45 10.58 -3.76 -0.44
C LEU A 45 9.88 -4.75 -1.37
N GLN A 46 8.61 -5.02 -1.09
CA GLN A 46 7.82 -5.92 -1.92
C GLN A 46 6.56 -5.21 -2.39
N VAL A 47 6.34 -5.22 -3.70
CA VAL A 47 5.11 -4.70 -4.31
C VAL A 47 4.35 -5.89 -4.86
N ARG A 48 3.08 -6.02 -4.50
CA ARG A 48 2.23 -7.12 -4.96
C ARG A 48 0.92 -6.58 -5.51
N VAL A 49 0.48 -7.16 -6.60
CA VAL A 49 -0.85 -6.90 -7.17
C VAL A 49 -1.58 -8.22 -7.23
N MET A 50 -2.76 -8.29 -6.63
CA MET A 50 -3.49 -9.54 -6.48
C MET A 50 -4.98 -9.34 -6.59
N ARG A 51 -5.70 -10.43 -6.88
CA ARG A 51 -7.17 -10.42 -6.88
C ARG A 51 -7.68 -10.51 -5.45
N ASN A 52 -8.73 -9.75 -5.18
CA ASN A 52 -9.43 -9.78 -3.91
C ASN A 52 -10.58 -10.78 -4.01
N HIS A 53 -10.78 -11.59 -2.97
CA HIS A 53 -11.88 -12.55 -2.90
C HIS A 53 -13.26 -11.88 -2.99
N ALA A 54 -13.36 -10.63 -2.56
CA ALA A 54 -14.60 -9.88 -2.63
C ALA A 54 -14.91 -9.31 -4.03
N GLY A 55 -14.07 -9.57 -5.01
CA GLY A 55 -14.20 -9.06 -6.37
C GLY A 55 -13.55 -7.69 -6.53
N GLY A 56 -12.30 -7.70 -6.91
CA GLY A 56 -11.50 -6.49 -7.08
C GLY A 56 -10.02 -6.81 -7.18
N THR A 57 -9.22 -5.77 -7.21
CA THR A 57 -7.77 -5.87 -7.29
C THR A 57 -7.15 -5.08 -6.17
N CYS A 58 -6.17 -5.68 -5.49
CA CYS A 58 -5.44 -5.01 -4.42
C CYS A 58 -3.99 -4.81 -4.80
N LEU A 59 -3.50 -3.61 -4.48
CA LEU A 59 -2.08 -3.27 -4.56
C LEU A 59 -1.54 -3.23 -3.14
N GLU A 60 -0.46 -3.97 -2.89
CA GLU A 60 0.22 -3.95 -1.59
C GLU A 60 1.66 -3.53 -1.76
N VAL A 61 2.12 -2.67 -0.85
CA VAL A 61 3.53 -2.30 -0.74
C VAL A 61 3.96 -2.60 0.69
N GLN A 62 4.91 -3.51 0.83
CA GLN A 62 5.42 -3.94 2.13
C GLN A 62 6.90 -3.67 2.23
N ASP A 63 7.33 -3.10 3.36
CA ASP A 63 8.73 -2.98 3.71
C ASP A 63 9.03 -3.81 4.96
N ASN A 64 10.30 -4.07 5.20
CA ASN A 64 10.74 -4.79 6.40
C ASN A 64 11.42 -3.85 7.41
N GLY A 65 11.07 -2.57 7.37
CA GLY A 65 11.70 -1.57 8.23
C GLY A 65 11.12 -1.49 9.63
N LYS A 66 11.25 -0.32 10.21
CA LYS A 66 10.85 -0.08 11.60
C LYS A 66 9.35 0.01 11.84
N GLY A 67 8.55 0.06 10.77
CA GLY A 67 7.13 0.30 10.90
C GLY A 67 6.81 1.77 11.19
N PHE A 68 5.58 2.04 11.60
CA PHE A 68 5.17 3.38 11.98
C PHE A 68 4.62 3.39 13.41
N ASP A 69 4.68 4.55 14.04
CA ASP A 69 4.10 4.73 15.36
C ASP A 69 2.61 5.05 15.23
N ILE A 70 1.77 4.12 15.63
CA ILE A 70 0.32 4.25 15.57
C ILE A 70 -0.15 5.51 16.31
N ARG A 71 0.54 5.89 17.38
CA ARG A 71 0.19 7.06 18.18
C ARG A 71 0.44 8.38 17.47
N LYS A 72 1.35 8.40 16.49
CA LYS A 72 1.71 9.61 15.76
C LYS A 72 0.83 9.87 14.55
N LYS A 73 -0.23 9.15 14.37
CA LYS A 73 -1.19 9.28 13.26
C LYS A 73 -0.56 9.61 11.89
N CYS A 74 -0.92 8.88 10.87
CA CYS A 74 -0.47 9.06 9.48
C CYS A 74 -0.74 10.46 8.90
N GLN A 75 -1.49 11.28 9.61
CA GLN A 75 -1.92 12.62 9.19
C GLN A 75 -0.80 13.59 8.87
N LYS A 76 0.41 13.34 9.38
CA LYS A 76 1.56 14.21 9.11
C LYS A 76 2.29 13.88 7.80
N ARG A 77 1.93 12.78 7.14
CA ARG A 77 2.57 12.37 5.89
C ARG A 77 1.78 12.88 4.71
N THR A 78 2.35 13.82 3.97
CA THR A 78 1.67 14.49 2.85
C THR A 78 1.15 13.50 1.81
N GLY A 79 1.95 12.49 1.44
CA GLY A 79 1.53 11.49 0.46
C GLY A 79 0.30 10.71 0.89
N LEU A 80 0.26 10.27 2.15
CA LEU A 80 -0.88 9.52 2.67
C LEU A 80 -2.14 10.39 2.76
N LYS A 81 -1.98 11.68 3.03
CA LYS A 81 -3.08 12.65 2.96
C LYS A 81 -3.67 12.73 1.55
N ILE A 82 -2.83 12.77 0.54
CA ILE A 82 -3.26 12.82 -0.85
C ILE A 82 -4.09 11.59 -1.19
N ILE A 83 -3.64 10.40 -0.78
CA ILE A 83 -4.40 9.15 -1.00
C ILE A 83 -5.77 9.25 -0.32
N THR A 84 -5.82 9.64 0.93
CA THR A 84 -7.06 9.74 1.70
C THR A 84 -8.03 10.72 1.07
N GLN A 85 -7.55 11.90 0.65
CA GLN A 85 -8.37 12.92 0.00
C GLN A 85 -8.87 12.45 -1.36
N THR A 86 -8.01 11.80 -2.13
CA THR A 86 -8.41 11.26 -3.44
C THR A 86 -9.48 10.18 -3.28
N LEU A 87 -9.34 9.30 -2.29
CA LEU A 87 -10.36 8.29 -2.00
C LEU A 87 -11.70 8.92 -1.68
N ALA A 88 -11.72 10.00 -0.90
CA ALA A 88 -12.96 10.68 -0.56
C ALA A 88 -13.68 11.19 -1.81
N VAL A 89 -12.93 11.72 -2.78
CA VAL A 89 -13.50 12.22 -4.03
C VAL A 89 -14.00 11.10 -4.93
N VAL A 90 -13.14 10.11 -5.22
CA VAL A 90 -13.50 9.07 -6.19
C VAL A 90 -14.58 8.13 -5.64
N ASN A 91 -14.69 7.98 -4.34
CA ASN A 91 -15.67 7.11 -3.74
C ASN A 91 -17.10 7.71 -3.76
N GLU A 92 -17.24 9.02 -3.97
CA GLU A 92 -18.55 9.66 -4.01
C GLU A 92 -19.46 9.07 -5.09
N HIS A 93 -18.88 8.68 -6.22
CA HIS A 93 -19.65 8.22 -7.39
C HIS A 93 -19.69 6.71 -7.52
N ASN A 94 -19.14 5.98 -6.58
CA ASN A 94 -19.03 4.53 -6.68
C ASN A 94 -19.82 3.85 -5.57
N ARG A 95 -20.60 2.84 -5.96
CA ARG A 95 -21.37 2.04 -5.01
C ARG A 95 -20.45 1.21 -4.11
N ARG A 96 -19.45 0.57 -4.74
CA ARG A 96 -18.42 -0.17 -4.02
C ARG A 96 -17.19 0.73 -3.91
N LYS A 97 -16.67 0.85 -2.71
CA LYS A 97 -15.64 1.84 -2.41
C LYS A 97 -14.23 1.29 -2.56
N MET A 98 -13.34 2.12 -3.07
CA MET A 98 -11.90 1.89 -2.99
C MET A 98 -11.48 2.06 -1.53
N THR A 99 -10.61 1.18 -1.03
CA THR A 99 -10.17 1.22 0.36
C THR A 99 -8.65 1.36 0.44
N PHE A 100 -8.20 1.97 1.53
CA PHE A 100 -6.79 2.08 1.86
C PHE A 100 -6.58 1.68 3.31
N ALA A 101 -5.56 0.87 3.55
CA ALA A 101 -5.17 0.48 4.89
C ALA A 101 -3.66 0.55 5.04
N LEU A 102 -3.21 0.98 6.20
CA LEU A 102 -1.80 1.00 6.57
C LEU A 102 -1.67 0.32 7.92
N ARG A 103 -0.82 -0.70 8.00
CA ARG A 103 -0.62 -1.44 9.25
C ARG A 103 0.82 -1.89 9.42
N ASN A 104 1.23 -2.06 10.66
CA ASN A 104 2.49 -2.68 10.98
C ASN A 104 2.40 -4.19 10.78
N VAL A 105 3.47 -4.78 10.27
CA VAL A 105 3.60 -6.23 10.19
C VAL A 105 4.27 -6.70 11.47
N GLU A 106 3.65 -7.64 12.17
CA GLU A 106 4.18 -8.15 13.41
C GLU A 106 5.09 -9.36 13.19
N ALA A 107 6.20 -9.38 13.94
CA ALA A 107 7.07 -10.54 14.00
C ALA A 107 6.48 -11.57 14.96
N GLU A 108 6.85 -12.84 14.79
CA GLU A 108 6.43 -13.91 15.69
C GLU A 108 6.84 -13.65 17.14
N SER A 109 7.93 -12.92 17.33
CA SER A 109 8.41 -12.51 18.66
C SER A 109 7.61 -11.38 19.30
N GLY A 110 6.59 -10.84 18.61
CA GLY A 110 5.74 -9.78 19.12
C GLY A 110 6.18 -8.36 18.76
N GLY A 111 7.34 -8.18 18.13
CA GLY A 111 7.81 -6.87 17.68
C GLY A 111 7.32 -6.53 16.29
N VAL A 112 7.59 -5.30 15.85
CA VAL A 112 7.26 -4.85 14.50
C VAL A 112 8.40 -5.21 13.55
N LYS A 113 8.07 -5.80 12.40
CA LYS A 113 9.05 -6.17 11.37
C LYS A 113 8.79 -5.50 10.03
N GLY A 114 8.06 -4.43 10.02
CA GLY A 114 7.79 -3.68 8.81
C GLY A 114 6.42 -3.03 8.78
N CYS A 115 6.09 -2.48 7.61
CA CYS A 115 4.81 -1.83 7.37
C CYS A 115 4.22 -2.34 6.05
N LEU A 116 2.90 -2.52 6.05
CA LEU A 116 2.14 -2.91 4.88
C LEU A 116 1.13 -1.82 4.55
N ALA A 117 1.20 -1.30 3.33
CA ALA A 117 0.19 -0.39 2.79
C ALA A 117 -0.60 -1.13 1.72
N GLN A 118 -1.92 -1.02 1.77
CA GLN A 118 -2.80 -1.74 0.86
C GLN A 118 -3.88 -0.83 0.30
N VAL A 119 -4.04 -0.84 -1.02
CA VAL A 119 -5.15 -0.17 -1.72
C VAL A 119 -5.94 -1.25 -2.44
N CYS A 120 -7.24 -1.33 -2.20
CA CYS A 120 -8.12 -2.29 -2.87
C CYS A 120 -9.16 -1.55 -3.70
N ILE A 121 -9.27 -1.95 -4.97
CA ILE A 121 -10.14 -1.33 -5.95
C ILE A 121 -11.17 -2.36 -6.40
N PRO A 122 -12.48 -2.13 -6.13
CA PRO A 122 -13.52 -3.06 -6.57
C PRO A 122 -13.62 -3.15 -8.09
N ASP A 123 -14.06 -4.31 -8.58
CA ASP A 123 -14.35 -4.45 -10.00
C ASP A 123 -15.46 -3.48 -10.40
N GLY A 124 -15.36 -2.91 -11.59
CA GLY A 124 -16.32 -1.94 -12.08
C GLY A 124 -16.19 -0.55 -11.48
N PHE A 125 -15.12 -0.28 -10.75
CA PHE A 125 -14.87 1.04 -10.18
C PHE A 125 -14.60 2.05 -11.30
N VAL A 126 -15.27 3.19 -11.23
CA VAL A 126 -15.16 4.27 -12.24
C VAL A 126 -14.55 5.49 -11.57
N ILE A 127 -13.50 5.99 -12.19
CA ILE A 127 -12.80 7.18 -11.69
C ILE A 127 -13.28 8.44 -12.40
#